data_195a816247cb9953213a979ed7327734
#
_entry.id   195a816247cb9953213a979ed7327734
#
_cell.length_a   1.000
_cell.length_b   1.000
_cell.length_c   1.000
_cell.angle_alpha   90.00
_cell.angle_beta   90.00
_cell.angle_gamma   90.00
#
_symmetry.space_group_name_H-M   'P 1'
#
loop_
_entity.id
_entity.type
_entity.pdbx_description
1 polymer ?
#
loop_
_entity_poly.entity_id
_entity_poly.type
_entity_poly.pdbx_seq_one_letter_code
_entity_poly.pdbx_strand_id
1 'polypeptide(L)'
;MNKTKLSSYQTQKAAKKFSRRTALKRGAAVAALVGTGPMFVTNAFAASSGSVSVYAWMDYIQPNIVEAFENASGIKINLATFGSNDEAEQKTKASQGKGFDVIFPSVTNGNNYQDPSAPNGIWLGKIDEQKAAPALNAIIPSFLRDSIELGATFRGDRYLLPFDWGTEGITFNSAKKPMSDGDISYGSLWDADAKGKVAFRQKSIIMGTGLYLDSIGVVPSNRMLDVYKTEEDAHRVWGAVTDWIVERKDQFGAFWNNATESTSAFKDAGVIIGQTWDTTGLLLNQENPDYKFRAPKEGIITWLDSCGLTAGAENIDEAYEFINFIYTPEIGGMFANNTGYNSAVAGSDAFTSDTYKRQFTEVYTPDVLANMWWWQADTPWFAPARNKYVDIISNS
;
A
#
# COMPACT_ATOMS: atom_id res chain seq x y z
N MET A 1 29.93 -38.17 14.20
CA MET A 1 28.51 -38.35 14.42
C MET A 1 27.88 -37.04 14.78
N ASN A 2 27.03 -36.66 13.91
CA ASN A 2 25.84 -35.83 13.80
C ASN A 2 26.03 -34.29 13.73
N LYS A 3 26.22 -33.80 12.49
CA LYS A 3 25.98 -32.41 12.08
C LYS A 3 24.82 -32.34 11.07
N THR A 4 23.72 -33.05 11.24
CA THR A 4 22.65 -33.12 10.21
C THR A 4 21.23 -32.99 10.80
N LYS A 5 21.03 -32.26 11.89
CA LYS A 5 19.68 -32.07 12.46
C LYS A 5 19.27 -30.63 12.79
N LEU A 6 20.02 -29.62 12.33
CA LEU A 6 19.66 -28.20 12.59
C LEU A 6 19.09 -27.45 11.36
N SER A 7 19.06 -28.07 10.18
CA SER A 7 18.57 -27.42 8.94
C SER A 7 17.07 -27.59 8.68
N SER A 8 16.36 -28.49 9.35
CA SER A 8 14.95 -28.76 9.05
C SER A 8 13.95 -27.97 9.92
N TYR A 9 14.42 -27.23 10.91
CA TYR A 9 13.54 -26.49 11.84
C TYR A 9 13.29 -25.03 11.45
N GLN A 10 14.12 -24.45 10.58
CA GLN A 10 13.98 -23.05 10.14
C GLN A 10 13.12 -22.88 8.89
N THR A 11 12.97 -23.91 8.07
CA THR A 11 12.21 -23.86 6.81
C THR A 11 10.69 -24.09 6.98
N GLN A 12 10.23 -24.51 8.14
CA GLN A 12 8.80 -24.75 8.39
C GLN A 12 8.06 -23.60 9.10
N LYS A 13 8.75 -22.52 9.48
CA LYS A 13 8.10 -21.35 10.13
C LYS A 13 7.63 -20.26 9.17
N ALA A 14 8.05 -20.25 7.92
CA ALA A 14 7.75 -19.19 6.96
C ALA A 14 6.36 -19.28 6.30
N ALA A 15 5.54 -20.29 6.61
CA ALA A 15 4.21 -20.44 6.02
C ALA A 15 3.12 -20.58 7.08
N LYS A 16 3.10 -19.74 8.12
CA LYS A 16 1.90 -19.58 8.93
C LYS A 16 0.94 -18.62 8.23
N LYS A 17 0.08 -19.23 7.38
CA LYS A 17 -1.12 -18.63 6.81
C LYS A 17 -1.82 -17.71 7.81
N PHE A 18 -2.16 -16.50 7.39
CA PHE A 18 -3.20 -15.69 8.03
C PHE A 18 -4.41 -16.59 8.30
N SER A 19 -4.69 -16.89 9.57
CA SER A 19 -5.76 -17.78 9.89
C SER A 19 -7.09 -17.08 9.65
N ARG A 20 -7.91 -17.64 8.74
CA ARG A 20 -9.29 -17.25 8.43
C ARG A 20 -10.14 -16.91 9.66
N ARG A 21 -9.85 -17.52 10.80
CA ARG A 21 -10.56 -17.29 12.07
C ARG A 21 -10.20 -16.02 12.79
N THR A 22 -9.03 -15.45 12.57
CA THR A 22 -8.55 -14.25 13.29
C THR A 22 -9.10 -12.96 12.68
N ALA A 23 -9.23 -12.90 11.35
CA ALA A 23 -9.84 -11.77 10.66
C ALA A 23 -11.37 -11.67 10.95
N LEU A 24 -12.07 -12.81 10.90
CA LEU A 24 -13.53 -12.84 11.11
C LEU A 24 -13.97 -12.69 12.57
N LYS A 25 -13.16 -13.11 13.56
CA LYS A 25 -13.55 -12.98 14.98
C LYS A 25 -13.29 -11.62 15.59
N ARG A 26 -12.53 -10.72 14.93
CA ARG A 26 -12.12 -9.42 15.49
C ARG A 26 -12.74 -8.23 14.79
N GLY A 27 -13.30 -8.36 13.60
CA GLY A 27 -14.20 -7.37 13.00
C GLY A 27 -15.55 -7.24 13.72
N ALA A 28 -15.96 -8.26 14.48
CA ALA A 28 -17.22 -8.28 15.23
C ALA A 28 -17.10 -7.85 16.71
N ALA A 29 -15.88 -7.64 17.22
CA ALA A 29 -15.66 -7.31 18.64
C ALA A 29 -15.54 -5.80 18.95
N VAL A 30 -15.61 -4.94 17.93
CA VAL A 30 -15.58 -3.47 18.12
C VAL A 30 -16.98 -2.85 18.28
N ALA A 31 -18.04 -3.64 18.14
CA ALA A 31 -19.44 -3.15 18.23
C ALA A 31 -20.01 -3.00 19.66
N ALA A 32 -19.19 -3.04 20.72
CA ALA A 32 -19.71 -3.04 22.10
C ALA A 32 -19.07 -1.97 23.01
N LEU A 33 -18.76 -0.79 22.48
CA LEU A 33 -18.46 0.40 23.32
C LEU A 33 -19.12 1.66 22.72
N VAL A 34 -20.44 1.63 22.65
CA VAL A 34 -21.24 2.84 22.39
C VAL A 34 -21.75 3.34 23.72
N GLY A 35 -21.24 4.47 24.15
CA GLY A 35 -21.78 5.17 25.28
C GLY A 35 -20.82 6.16 25.90
N THR A 36 -20.52 7.26 25.23
CA THR A 36 -20.42 8.62 25.75
C THR A 36 -20.02 9.53 24.56
N GLY A 37 -20.65 10.73 24.49
CA GLY A 37 -20.45 11.68 23.41
C GLY A 37 -19.00 12.13 23.21
N PRO A 38 -18.70 12.97 22.19
CA PRO A 38 -17.34 13.28 21.81
C PRO A 38 -16.62 13.94 23.01
N MET A 39 -15.82 13.15 23.71
CA MET A 39 -14.79 13.69 24.57
C MET A 39 -13.69 14.18 23.63
N PHE A 40 -13.72 15.47 23.32
CA PHE A 40 -12.52 16.17 22.91
C PHE A 40 -11.53 16.06 24.08
N VAL A 41 -10.64 15.08 24.02
CA VAL A 41 -9.42 15.16 24.81
C VAL A 41 -8.60 16.25 24.14
N THR A 42 -8.86 17.49 24.50
CA THR A 42 -7.93 18.57 24.30
C THR A 42 -6.74 18.30 25.20
N ASN A 43 -5.82 17.42 24.77
CA ASN A 43 -4.44 17.61 25.14
C ASN A 43 -4.12 18.99 24.57
N ALA A 44 -3.91 19.97 25.46
CA ALA A 44 -3.46 21.29 25.08
C ALA A 44 -2.11 21.10 24.38
N PHE A 45 -2.12 21.00 23.05
CA PHE A 45 -0.92 21.12 22.25
C PHE A 45 -0.35 22.49 22.60
N ALA A 46 0.85 22.52 23.16
CA ALA A 46 1.54 23.78 23.38
C ALA A 46 1.71 24.38 21.97
N ALA A 47 1.16 25.59 21.75
CA ALA A 47 1.22 26.24 20.44
C ALA A 47 2.70 26.39 20.06
N SER A 48 3.18 25.47 19.24
CA SER A 48 4.51 25.55 18.63
C SER A 48 4.42 26.51 17.45
N SER A 49 5.38 27.40 17.31
CA SER A 49 5.52 28.27 16.12
C SER A 49 6.39 27.62 15.05
N GLY A 50 6.65 26.30 15.16
CA GLY A 50 7.51 25.55 14.31
C GLY A 50 6.89 25.11 12.98
N SER A 51 7.62 24.29 12.26
CA SER A 51 7.14 23.63 11.06
C SER A 51 7.60 22.18 11.03
N VAL A 52 6.87 21.33 10.33
CA VAL A 52 7.24 19.94 10.03
C VAL A 52 7.34 19.75 8.53
N SER A 53 8.44 19.12 8.10
CA SER A 53 8.68 18.81 6.68
C SER A 53 8.25 17.36 6.41
N VAL A 54 7.22 17.20 5.59
CA VAL A 54 6.58 15.91 5.29
C VAL A 54 6.86 15.50 3.85
N TYR A 55 7.30 14.26 3.65
CA TYR A 55 7.52 13.65 2.35
C TYR A 55 6.61 12.45 2.17
N ALA A 56 5.56 12.59 1.37
CA ALA A 56 4.44 11.66 1.29
C ALA A 56 4.06 11.34 -0.16
N TRP A 57 3.27 10.29 -0.36
CA TRP A 57 2.58 10.05 -1.61
C TRP A 57 1.72 11.28 -1.98
N MET A 58 1.59 11.53 -3.28
CA MET A 58 0.98 12.74 -3.83
C MET A 58 -0.44 12.99 -3.33
N ASP A 59 -1.19 11.94 -3.00
CA ASP A 59 -2.60 11.97 -2.62
C ASP A 59 -2.85 11.80 -1.11
N TYR A 60 -1.82 11.62 -0.26
CA TYR A 60 -2.02 11.31 1.16
C TYR A 60 -2.39 12.52 2.02
N ILE A 61 -1.62 13.59 1.94
CA ILE A 61 -1.79 14.75 2.81
C ILE A 61 -2.56 15.85 2.06
N GLN A 62 -3.88 15.66 2.03
CA GLN A 62 -4.79 16.55 1.32
C GLN A 62 -4.94 17.91 2.03
N PRO A 63 -5.33 18.99 1.31
CA PRO A 63 -5.42 20.35 1.87
C PRO A 63 -6.25 20.47 3.16
N ASN A 64 -7.35 19.70 3.27
CA ASN A 64 -8.19 19.73 4.48
C ASN A 64 -7.50 19.07 5.69
N ILE A 65 -6.62 18.08 5.49
CA ILE A 65 -5.80 17.49 6.56
C ILE A 65 -4.73 18.49 6.99
N VAL A 66 -4.08 19.17 6.03
CA VAL A 66 -3.13 20.25 6.30
C VAL A 66 -3.78 21.34 7.15
N GLU A 67 -4.93 21.87 6.70
CA GLU A 67 -5.67 22.91 7.40
C GLU A 67 -6.08 22.48 8.81
N ALA A 68 -6.58 21.24 8.95
CA ALA A 68 -6.99 20.72 10.26
C ALA A 68 -5.80 20.63 11.22
N PHE A 69 -4.64 20.15 10.77
CA PHE A 69 -3.43 20.08 11.58
C PHE A 69 -2.91 21.47 11.96
N GLU A 70 -2.75 22.35 10.99
CA GLU A 70 -2.23 23.70 11.22
C GLU A 70 -3.11 24.50 12.17
N ASN A 71 -4.45 24.35 12.06
CA ASN A 71 -5.39 25.00 12.97
C ASN A 71 -5.35 24.41 14.39
N ALA A 72 -5.13 23.11 14.53
CA ALA A 72 -5.10 22.44 15.82
C ALA A 72 -3.78 22.69 16.59
N SER A 73 -2.64 22.69 15.89
CA SER A 73 -1.31 22.72 16.48
C SER A 73 -0.60 24.08 16.40
N GLY A 74 -0.93 24.89 15.40
CA GLY A 74 -0.17 26.09 15.04
C GLY A 74 1.13 25.78 14.26
N ILE A 75 1.45 24.51 14.02
CA ILE A 75 2.64 24.06 13.28
C ILE A 75 2.34 24.08 11.79
N LYS A 76 3.27 24.59 10.97
CA LYS A 76 3.14 24.60 9.52
C LYS A 76 3.63 23.31 8.89
N ILE A 77 2.92 22.81 7.87
CA ILE A 77 3.37 21.66 7.09
C ILE A 77 4.11 22.15 5.83
N ASN A 78 5.37 21.72 5.67
CA ASN A 78 6.13 21.83 4.44
C ASN A 78 6.00 20.50 3.70
N LEU A 79 5.04 20.39 2.77
CA LEU A 79 4.75 19.17 2.05
C LEU A 79 5.58 19.04 0.77
N ALA A 80 6.27 17.92 0.62
CA ALA A 80 6.82 17.44 -0.64
C ALA A 80 6.21 16.08 -0.97
N THR A 81 6.07 15.75 -2.25
CA THR A 81 5.43 14.51 -2.67
C THR A 81 6.33 13.66 -3.55
N PHE A 82 6.02 12.36 -3.62
CA PHE A 82 6.64 11.41 -4.51
C PHE A 82 5.59 10.51 -5.19
N GLY A 83 5.99 9.89 -6.31
CA GLY A 83 5.15 8.99 -7.09
C GLY A 83 5.50 7.50 -6.91
N SER A 84 6.64 7.18 -6.30
CA SER A 84 7.07 5.79 -6.10
C SER A 84 7.97 5.62 -4.87
N ASN A 85 7.97 4.41 -4.29
CA ASN A 85 8.91 4.07 -3.22
C ASN A 85 10.38 4.21 -3.66
N ASP A 86 10.68 3.88 -4.92
CA ASP A 86 12.04 3.97 -5.47
C ASP A 86 12.53 5.44 -5.47
N GLU A 87 11.66 6.39 -5.82
CA GLU A 87 11.92 7.83 -5.75
C GLU A 87 12.16 8.28 -4.30
N ALA A 88 11.26 7.88 -3.39
CA ALA A 88 11.34 8.24 -1.98
C ALA A 88 12.63 7.72 -1.33
N GLU A 89 12.99 6.46 -1.60
CA GLU A 89 14.21 5.83 -1.11
C GLU A 89 15.46 6.55 -1.64
N GLN A 90 15.56 6.72 -2.97
CA GLN A 90 16.73 7.36 -3.60
C GLN A 90 16.95 8.78 -3.10
N LYS A 91 15.88 9.58 -2.98
CA LYS A 91 15.96 10.95 -2.48
C LYS A 91 16.38 10.99 -1.01
N THR A 92 15.82 10.11 -0.18
CA THR A 92 16.19 10.03 1.25
C THR A 92 17.64 9.63 1.43
N LYS A 93 18.14 8.65 0.66
CA LYS A 93 19.55 8.24 0.67
C LYS A 93 20.47 9.36 0.18
N ALA A 94 20.15 9.97 -0.95
CA ALA A 94 20.95 11.06 -1.54
C ALA A 94 21.05 12.28 -0.60
N SER A 95 19.98 12.60 0.12
CA SER A 95 19.96 13.69 1.10
C SER A 95 20.52 13.27 2.48
N GLN A 96 20.92 12.01 2.65
CA GLN A 96 21.33 11.45 3.94
C GLN A 96 20.25 11.59 5.01
N GLY A 97 18.98 11.41 4.63
CA GLY A 97 17.83 11.56 5.50
C GLY A 97 17.48 13.00 5.87
N LYS A 98 18.15 14.01 5.32
CA LYS A 98 17.93 15.43 5.64
C LYS A 98 16.85 16.07 4.75
N GLY A 99 16.31 17.18 5.25
CA GLY A 99 15.34 18.01 4.51
C GLY A 99 13.89 17.55 4.69
N PHE A 100 13.67 16.40 5.32
CA PHE A 100 12.35 15.92 5.73
C PHE A 100 12.40 15.42 7.17
N ASP A 101 11.30 15.60 7.90
CA ASP A 101 11.14 15.07 9.25
C ASP A 101 10.35 13.77 9.21
N VAL A 102 9.28 13.74 8.41
CA VAL A 102 8.37 12.60 8.29
C VAL A 102 8.34 12.09 6.86
N ILE A 103 8.29 10.76 6.69
CA ILE A 103 8.24 10.07 5.39
C ILE A 103 7.17 8.96 5.41
N PHE A 104 6.55 8.71 4.23
CA PHE A 104 5.46 7.73 4.07
C PHE A 104 5.79 6.60 3.08
N PRO A 105 6.77 5.73 3.34
CA PRO A 105 7.06 4.60 2.47
C PRO A 105 6.07 3.44 2.70
N SER A 106 5.98 2.53 1.73
CA SER A 106 5.36 1.23 2.00
C SER A 106 6.17 0.47 3.04
N VAL A 107 5.48 -0.24 3.94
CA VAL A 107 6.13 -1.02 5.02
C VAL A 107 7.13 -2.02 4.43
N THR A 108 6.78 -2.65 3.31
CA THR A 108 7.61 -3.66 2.63
C THR A 108 8.93 -3.11 2.09
N ASN A 109 9.04 -1.80 1.91
CA ASN A 109 10.26 -1.12 1.48
C ASN A 109 11.16 -0.67 2.65
N GLY A 110 10.77 -0.90 3.90
CA GLY A 110 11.57 -0.50 5.07
C GLY A 110 13.00 -1.03 5.04
N ASN A 111 13.19 -2.26 4.56
CA ASN A 111 14.52 -2.86 4.42
C ASN A 111 15.42 -2.14 3.40
N ASN A 112 14.85 -1.47 2.42
CA ASN A 112 15.60 -0.76 1.39
C ASN A 112 16.29 0.50 1.92
N TYR A 113 15.85 1.03 3.07
CA TYR A 113 16.51 2.16 3.74
C TYR A 113 17.74 1.76 4.55
N GLN A 114 18.03 0.46 4.69
CA GLN A 114 19.23 -0.02 5.36
C GLN A 114 20.48 0.33 4.54
N ASP A 115 21.47 0.90 5.21
CA ASP A 115 22.74 1.31 4.62
C ASP A 115 23.80 1.40 5.70
N PRO A 116 24.96 0.71 5.56
CA PRO A 116 26.03 0.78 6.55
C PRO A 116 26.57 2.19 6.80
N SER A 117 26.41 3.13 5.86
CA SER A 117 26.83 4.52 5.99
C SER A 117 25.83 5.41 6.73
N ALA A 118 24.60 4.91 6.91
CA ALA A 118 23.54 5.64 7.59
C ALA A 118 23.72 5.63 9.12
N PRO A 119 23.21 6.66 9.84
CA PRO A 119 23.10 6.60 11.29
C PRO A 119 22.35 5.33 11.71
N ASN A 120 22.89 4.60 12.67
CA ASN A 120 22.34 3.31 13.14
C ASN A 120 22.20 2.23 12.04
N GLY A 121 22.77 2.44 10.84
CA GLY A 121 22.70 1.50 9.72
C GLY A 121 21.41 1.58 8.88
N ILE A 122 20.63 2.64 9.04
CA ILE A 122 19.34 2.86 8.31
C ILE A 122 19.05 4.35 8.16
N TRP A 123 18.54 4.79 6.99
CA TRP A 123 18.18 6.18 6.71
C TRP A 123 16.81 6.60 7.27
N LEU A 124 16.20 5.76 8.10
CA LEU A 124 14.99 6.10 8.86
C LEU A 124 15.36 6.42 10.31
N GLY A 125 14.55 7.25 10.96
CA GLY A 125 14.64 7.57 12.37
C GLY A 125 13.98 6.48 13.23
N LYS A 126 14.63 6.09 14.33
CA LYS A 126 14.02 5.19 15.31
C LYS A 126 12.81 5.87 15.94
N ILE A 127 11.69 5.16 16.00
CA ILE A 127 10.49 5.65 16.69
C ILE A 127 10.69 5.63 18.21
N ASP A 128 10.51 6.78 18.83
CA ASP A 128 10.34 6.89 20.28
C ASP A 128 8.92 6.46 20.62
N GLU A 129 8.79 5.25 21.17
CA GLU A 129 7.47 4.67 21.49
C GLU A 129 6.70 5.45 22.56
N GLN A 130 7.38 6.23 23.41
CA GLN A 130 6.71 7.08 24.39
C GLN A 130 6.09 8.30 23.73
N LYS A 131 6.82 8.96 22.82
CA LYS A 131 6.30 10.10 22.05
C LYS A 131 5.22 9.67 21.07
N ALA A 132 5.36 8.48 20.45
CA ALA A 132 4.39 7.92 19.52
C ALA A 132 3.26 7.11 20.18
N ALA A 133 3.17 7.08 21.51
CA ALA A 133 2.20 6.22 22.20
C ALA A 133 0.74 6.44 21.76
N PRO A 134 0.25 7.67 21.51
CA PRO A 134 -1.09 7.88 20.94
C PRO A 134 -1.29 7.17 19.61
N ALA A 135 -0.37 7.35 18.67
CA ALA A 135 -0.40 6.69 17.35
C ALA A 135 -0.33 5.16 17.45
N LEU A 136 0.61 4.65 18.26
CA LEU A 136 0.77 3.20 18.45
C LEU A 136 -0.50 2.52 19.01
N ASN A 137 -1.18 3.19 19.94
CA ASN A 137 -2.42 2.70 20.54
C ASN A 137 -3.63 2.79 19.58
N ALA A 138 -3.58 3.67 18.61
CA ALA A 138 -4.63 3.86 17.63
C ALA A 138 -4.54 2.91 16.44
N ILE A 139 -3.36 2.38 16.11
CA ILE A 139 -3.17 1.45 14.99
C ILE A 139 -3.91 0.13 15.27
N ILE A 140 -4.58 -0.40 14.24
CA ILE A 140 -5.20 -1.73 14.28
C ILE A 140 -4.15 -2.77 14.70
N PRO A 141 -4.34 -3.52 15.82
CA PRO A 141 -3.30 -4.35 16.41
C PRO A 141 -2.71 -5.43 15.50
N SER A 142 -3.48 -5.93 14.53
CA SER A 142 -2.97 -6.88 13.54
C SER A 142 -1.95 -6.24 12.61
N PHE A 143 -2.20 -5.03 12.12
CA PHE A 143 -1.25 -4.32 11.26
C PHE A 143 0.02 -3.96 12.02
N LEU A 144 -0.10 -3.49 13.26
CA LEU A 144 1.07 -3.16 14.08
C LEU A 144 1.96 -4.40 14.31
N ARG A 145 1.36 -5.55 14.59
CA ARG A 145 2.08 -6.81 14.78
C ARG A 145 2.69 -7.33 13.48
N ASP A 146 1.88 -7.40 12.42
CA ASP A 146 2.26 -8.09 11.19
C ASP A 146 3.25 -7.25 10.37
N SER A 147 3.27 -5.92 10.56
CA SER A 147 4.26 -5.02 9.95
C SER A 147 5.69 -5.32 10.35
N ILE A 148 5.93 -5.99 11.48
CA ILE A 148 7.26 -6.36 11.95
C ILE A 148 7.98 -7.23 10.90
N GLU A 149 7.30 -8.25 10.40
CA GLU A 149 7.88 -9.16 9.40
C GLU A 149 7.91 -8.54 7.99
N LEU A 150 7.15 -7.47 7.76
CA LEU A 150 7.10 -6.76 6.48
C LEU A 150 8.18 -5.67 6.34
N GLY A 151 8.94 -5.36 7.38
CA GLY A 151 10.04 -4.39 7.29
C GLY A 151 9.86 -3.13 8.15
N ALA A 152 8.85 -3.06 9.05
CA ALA A 152 8.67 -1.92 9.94
C ALA A 152 9.72 -1.83 11.06
N THR A 153 10.52 -2.88 11.27
CA THR A 153 11.53 -2.96 12.32
C THR A 153 12.90 -3.31 11.77
N PHE A 154 13.94 -2.79 12.42
CA PHE A 154 15.32 -3.10 12.12
C PHE A 154 16.09 -3.30 13.42
N ARG A 155 16.82 -4.43 13.58
CA ARG A 155 17.58 -4.81 14.80
C ARG A 155 16.75 -4.77 16.09
N GLY A 156 15.45 -5.05 15.99
CA GLY A 156 14.52 -5.07 17.11
C GLY A 156 13.86 -3.71 17.44
N ASP A 157 14.30 -2.63 16.83
CA ASP A 157 13.72 -1.29 16.99
C ASP A 157 12.69 -1.02 15.88
N ARG A 158 11.66 -0.23 16.19
CA ARG A 158 10.64 0.19 15.23
C ARG A 158 11.04 1.49 14.54
N TYR A 159 10.81 1.53 13.22
CA TYR A 159 11.08 2.69 12.36
C TYR A 159 9.85 3.15 11.58
N LEU A 160 8.88 2.27 11.33
CA LEU A 160 7.68 2.55 10.56
C LEU A 160 6.42 2.16 11.33
N LEU A 161 5.41 3.02 11.24
CA LEU A 161 4.07 2.84 11.81
C LEU A 161 3.09 2.60 10.66
N PRO A 162 2.33 1.50 10.61
CA PRO A 162 1.27 1.28 9.62
C PRO A 162 0.28 2.44 9.59
N PHE A 163 0.07 3.06 8.42
CA PHE A 163 -0.77 4.24 8.26
C PHE A 163 -2.06 3.93 7.51
N ASP A 164 -1.94 3.31 6.36
CA ASP A 164 -3.06 2.94 5.51
C ASP A 164 -2.76 1.68 4.71
N TRP A 165 -3.81 1.11 4.15
CA TRP A 165 -3.73 -0.02 3.25
C TRP A 165 -4.69 0.14 2.09
N GLY A 166 -4.34 -0.41 0.97
CA GLY A 166 -5.18 -0.42 -0.20
C GLY A 166 -4.88 -1.61 -1.07
N THR A 167 -5.55 -1.64 -2.20
CA THR A 167 -5.50 -2.77 -3.09
C THR A 167 -5.29 -2.35 -4.54
N GLU A 168 -4.80 -3.30 -5.33
CA GLU A 168 -4.64 -3.18 -6.76
C GLU A 168 -5.43 -4.29 -7.44
N GLY A 169 -6.60 -3.91 -7.91
CA GLY A 169 -7.60 -4.82 -8.50
C GLY A 169 -7.97 -4.40 -9.92
N ILE A 170 -9.17 -4.76 -10.32
CA ILE A 170 -9.69 -4.50 -11.67
C ILE A 170 -10.71 -3.39 -11.65
N THR A 171 -10.39 -2.25 -12.30
CA THR A 171 -11.37 -1.23 -12.67
C THR A 171 -11.86 -1.46 -14.08
N PHE A 172 -13.17 -1.38 -14.30
CA PHE A 172 -13.76 -1.53 -15.62
C PHE A 172 -15.04 -0.69 -15.77
N ASN A 173 -15.36 -0.33 -17.02
CA ASN A 173 -16.63 0.31 -17.36
C ASN A 173 -17.63 -0.78 -17.73
N SER A 174 -18.63 -1.03 -16.89
CA SER A 174 -19.58 -2.14 -17.03
C SER A 174 -20.53 -1.99 -18.24
N ALA A 175 -20.73 -0.77 -18.74
CA ALA A 175 -21.51 -0.54 -19.96
C ALA A 175 -20.72 -0.91 -21.22
N LYS A 176 -19.36 -0.80 -21.19
CA LYS A 176 -18.48 -1.10 -22.33
C LYS A 176 -17.89 -2.50 -22.27
N LYS A 177 -17.67 -3.03 -21.08
CA LYS A 177 -17.18 -4.40 -20.81
C LYS A 177 -17.97 -5.00 -19.66
N PRO A 178 -19.16 -5.57 -19.93
CA PRO A 178 -19.95 -6.26 -18.92
C PRO A 178 -19.20 -7.47 -18.36
N MET A 179 -19.08 -7.57 -17.04
CA MET A 179 -18.45 -8.70 -16.34
C MET A 179 -19.26 -9.05 -15.09
N SER A 180 -19.34 -10.34 -14.76
CA SER A 180 -19.95 -10.81 -13.52
C SER A 180 -18.92 -10.82 -12.39
N ASP A 181 -19.31 -10.47 -11.18
CA ASP A 181 -18.39 -10.33 -10.03
C ASP A 181 -17.57 -11.62 -9.75
N GLY A 182 -18.16 -12.81 -9.98
CA GLY A 182 -17.47 -14.10 -9.79
C GLY A 182 -16.43 -14.46 -10.86
N ASP A 183 -16.45 -13.79 -12.02
CA ASP A 183 -15.62 -14.11 -13.18
C ASP A 183 -14.42 -13.15 -13.32
N ILE A 184 -14.36 -12.11 -12.50
CA ILE A 184 -13.30 -11.09 -12.59
C ILE A 184 -11.95 -11.70 -12.26
N SER A 185 -11.00 -11.48 -13.15
CA SER A 185 -9.67 -12.07 -13.13
C SER A 185 -8.65 -11.06 -13.66
N TYR A 186 -7.39 -11.16 -13.24
CA TYR A 186 -6.30 -10.48 -13.96
C TYR A 186 -6.21 -10.97 -15.41
N GLY A 187 -6.72 -12.17 -15.71
CA GLY A 187 -6.88 -12.67 -17.07
C GLY A 187 -7.81 -11.84 -17.93
N SER A 188 -8.83 -11.18 -17.34
CA SER A 188 -9.77 -10.32 -18.07
C SER A 188 -9.13 -9.11 -18.75
N LEU A 189 -7.92 -8.71 -18.30
CA LEU A 189 -7.12 -7.68 -18.93
C LEU A 189 -6.57 -8.11 -20.31
N TRP A 190 -6.56 -9.41 -20.58
CA TRP A 190 -6.00 -10.02 -21.80
C TRP A 190 -7.07 -10.55 -22.76
N ASP A 191 -8.32 -10.24 -22.49
CA ASP A 191 -9.43 -10.60 -23.38
C ASP A 191 -9.34 -9.84 -24.71
N ALA A 192 -9.66 -10.53 -25.80
CA ALA A 192 -9.55 -9.99 -27.17
C ALA A 192 -10.42 -8.73 -27.41
N ASP A 193 -11.54 -8.60 -26.73
CA ASP A 193 -12.46 -7.45 -26.85
C ASP A 193 -11.91 -6.16 -26.21
N ALA A 194 -10.91 -6.30 -25.32
CA ALA A 194 -10.24 -5.18 -24.66
C ALA A 194 -8.94 -4.72 -25.36
N LYS A 195 -8.59 -5.31 -26.50
CA LYS A 195 -7.35 -5.02 -27.21
C LYS A 195 -7.16 -3.52 -27.49
N GLY A 196 -6.01 -2.97 -27.05
CA GLY A 196 -5.67 -1.55 -27.16
C GLY A 196 -6.45 -0.62 -26.21
N LYS A 197 -7.18 -1.18 -25.22
CA LYS A 197 -8.05 -0.43 -24.30
C LYS A 197 -7.85 -0.79 -22.83
N VAL A 198 -6.67 -1.31 -22.50
CA VAL A 198 -6.35 -1.75 -21.14
C VAL A 198 -5.35 -0.82 -20.49
N ALA A 199 -5.62 -0.40 -19.25
CA ALA A 199 -4.64 0.33 -18.44
C ALA A 199 -3.86 -0.63 -17.54
N PHE A 200 -2.54 -0.45 -17.52
CA PHE A 200 -1.65 -1.21 -16.67
C PHE A 200 -0.74 -0.30 -15.85
N ARG A 201 -0.51 -0.65 -14.60
CA ARG A 201 0.56 -0.04 -13.83
C ARG A 201 1.89 -0.67 -14.26
N GLN A 202 2.86 0.16 -14.66
CA GLN A 202 4.16 -0.32 -15.14
C GLN A 202 4.81 -1.29 -14.15
N LYS A 203 4.81 -0.95 -12.88
CA LYS A 203 5.51 -1.71 -11.83
C LYS A 203 4.85 -3.06 -11.47
N SER A 204 3.54 -3.18 -11.59
CA SER A 204 2.77 -4.31 -11.09
C SER A 204 2.04 -5.14 -12.15
N ILE A 205 2.08 -4.73 -13.43
CA ILE A 205 1.56 -5.55 -14.54
C ILE A 205 2.10 -6.99 -14.48
N ILE A 206 3.39 -7.12 -14.16
CA ILE A 206 4.07 -8.41 -14.05
C ILE A 206 3.51 -9.27 -12.89
N MET A 207 3.06 -8.65 -11.80
CA MET A 207 2.52 -9.36 -10.64
C MET A 207 1.08 -9.83 -10.88
N GLY A 208 0.19 -8.94 -11.36
CA GLY A 208 -1.19 -9.31 -11.66
C GLY A 208 -1.27 -10.36 -12.78
N THR A 209 -0.52 -10.15 -13.86
CA THR A 209 -0.42 -11.15 -14.93
C THR A 209 0.19 -12.46 -14.44
N GLY A 210 1.22 -12.39 -13.59
CA GLY A 210 1.84 -13.59 -13.02
C GLY A 210 0.89 -14.39 -12.13
N LEU A 211 0.06 -13.74 -11.31
CA LEU A 211 -0.98 -14.40 -10.53
C LEU A 211 -1.99 -15.13 -11.42
N TYR A 212 -2.40 -14.50 -12.51
CA TYR A 212 -3.26 -15.15 -13.51
C TYR A 212 -2.58 -16.36 -14.14
N LEU A 213 -1.34 -16.23 -14.62
CA LEU A 213 -0.61 -17.32 -15.29
C LEU A 213 -0.31 -18.49 -14.36
N ASP A 214 -0.06 -18.23 -13.09
CA ASP A 214 0.06 -19.27 -12.06
C ASP A 214 -1.28 -20.01 -11.85
N SER A 215 -2.38 -19.28 -11.80
CA SER A 215 -3.72 -19.84 -11.57
C SER A 215 -4.17 -20.80 -12.68
N ILE A 216 -3.70 -20.58 -13.89
CA ILE A 216 -3.99 -21.43 -15.07
C ILE A 216 -2.85 -22.42 -15.39
N GLY A 217 -1.82 -22.50 -14.55
CA GLY A 217 -0.70 -23.44 -14.66
C GLY A 217 0.30 -23.15 -15.78
N VAL A 218 0.29 -21.94 -16.38
CA VAL A 218 1.21 -21.54 -17.47
C VAL A 218 2.58 -21.15 -16.90
N VAL A 219 2.62 -20.40 -15.80
CA VAL A 219 3.86 -20.04 -15.12
C VAL A 219 3.73 -20.38 -13.63
N PRO A 220 4.08 -21.59 -13.21
CA PRO A 220 4.04 -22.00 -11.81
C PRO A 220 4.97 -21.13 -10.96
N SER A 221 4.42 -20.47 -9.95
CA SER A 221 5.13 -19.48 -9.14
C SER A 221 4.68 -19.43 -7.67
N ASN A 222 3.88 -20.42 -7.24
CA ASN A 222 3.29 -20.44 -5.91
C ASN A 222 2.55 -19.11 -5.61
N ARG A 223 1.64 -18.70 -6.51
CA ARG A 223 0.96 -17.40 -6.46
C ARG A 223 1.96 -16.23 -6.38
N MET A 224 2.97 -16.23 -7.23
CA MET A 224 4.04 -15.23 -7.28
C MET A 224 4.91 -15.12 -6.02
N LEU A 225 4.75 -16.00 -5.02
CA LEU A 225 5.58 -15.96 -3.81
C LEU A 225 7.00 -16.50 -4.06
N ASP A 226 7.21 -17.25 -5.14
CA ASP A 226 8.54 -17.75 -5.49
C ASP A 226 9.50 -16.61 -5.85
N VAL A 227 9.02 -15.48 -6.36
CA VAL A 227 9.85 -14.32 -6.71
C VAL A 227 10.54 -13.64 -5.50
N TYR A 228 10.16 -14.01 -4.29
CA TYR A 228 10.79 -13.52 -3.05
C TYR A 228 11.77 -14.51 -2.44
N LYS A 229 11.89 -15.73 -2.98
CA LYS A 229 12.76 -16.77 -2.42
C LYS A 229 14.21 -16.55 -2.75
N THR A 230 14.52 -16.44 -4.02
CA THR A 230 15.86 -16.21 -4.56
C THR A 230 15.79 -15.33 -5.79
N GLU A 231 16.90 -14.65 -6.11
CA GLU A 231 17.03 -13.87 -7.34
C GLU A 231 16.88 -14.74 -8.58
N GLU A 232 17.35 -16.00 -8.54
CA GLU A 232 17.20 -16.98 -9.63
C GLU A 232 15.72 -17.32 -9.86
N ASP A 233 14.96 -17.61 -8.82
CA ASP A 233 13.52 -17.87 -8.94
C ASP A 233 12.76 -16.65 -9.45
N ALA A 234 13.13 -15.46 -9.01
CA ALA A 234 12.57 -14.21 -9.48
C ALA A 234 12.81 -14.05 -11.00
N HIS A 235 14.04 -14.23 -11.45
CA HIS A 235 14.37 -14.14 -12.86
C HIS A 235 13.66 -15.20 -13.72
N ARG A 236 13.52 -16.42 -13.23
CA ARG A 236 12.77 -17.49 -13.89
C ARG A 236 11.29 -17.11 -14.08
N VAL A 237 10.64 -16.65 -13.02
CA VAL A 237 9.21 -16.34 -13.04
C VAL A 237 8.96 -15.06 -13.83
N TRP A 238 9.68 -13.97 -13.52
CA TRP A 238 9.47 -12.68 -14.21
C TRP A 238 9.86 -12.75 -15.68
N GLY A 239 10.90 -13.52 -16.04
CA GLY A 239 11.25 -13.75 -17.43
C GLY A 239 10.08 -14.36 -18.21
N ALA A 240 9.55 -15.47 -17.73
CA ALA A 240 8.42 -16.16 -18.37
C ALA A 240 7.16 -15.30 -18.46
N VAL A 241 6.84 -14.54 -17.38
CA VAL A 241 5.68 -13.62 -17.38
C VAL A 241 5.91 -12.47 -18.37
N THR A 242 7.12 -11.91 -18.41
CA THR A 242 7.47 -10.81 -19.32
C THR A 242 7.37 -11.24 -20.79
N ASP A 243 7.93 -12.39 -21.15
CA ASP A 243 7.84 -12.93 -22.51
C ASP A 243 6.38 -13.08 -22.95
N TRP A 244 5.54 -13.62 -22.06
CA TRP A 244 4.11 -13.77 -22.32
C TRP A 244 3.39 -12.42 -22.49
N ILE A 245 3.74 -11.40 -21.72
CA ILE A 245 3.19 -10.03 -21.81
C ILE A 245 3.59 -9.39 -23.14
N VAL A 246 4.90 -9.44 -23.49
CA VAL A 246 5.44 -8.79 -24.69
C VAL A 246 4.84 -9.38 -25.98
N GLU A 247 4.57 -10.69 -26.00
CA GLU A 247 3.83 -11.31 -27.12
C GLU A 247 2.41 -10.75 -27.32
N ARG A 248 1.86 -10.09 -26.30
CA ARG A 248 0.49 -9.56 -26.25
C ARG A 248 0.44 -8.05 -26.09
N LYS A 249 1.50 -7.34 -26.42
CA LYS A 249 1.61 -5.87 -26.26
C LYS A 249 0.51 -5.07 -26.96
N ASP A 250 -0.12 -5.63 -27.99
CA ASP A 250 -1.29 -5.04 -28.64
C ASP A 250 -2.47 -4.79 -27.68
N GLN A 251 -2.42 -5.37 -26.47
CA GLN A 251 -3.41 -5.16 -25.42
C GLN A 251 -3.28 -3.78 -24.75
N PHE A 252 -2.10 -3.19 -24.80
CA PHE A 252 -1.80 -1.94 -24.10
C PHE A 252 -2.58 -0.77 -24.67
N GLY A 253 -3.38 -0.12 -23.80
CA GLY A 253 -4.05 1.14 -24.08
C GLY A 253 -3.37 2.32 -23.41
N ALA A 254 -2.98 2.14 -22.14
CA ALA A 254 -2.25 3.13 -21.36
C ALA A 254 -1.41 2.48 -20.27
N PHE A 255 -0.26 3.09 -19.98
CA PHE A 255 0.48 2.84 -18.74
C PHE A 255 0.28 3.97 -17.75
N TRP A 256 0.38 3.67 -16.47
CA TRP A 256 0.26 4.64 -15.41
C TRP A 256 1.20 4.31 -14.23
N ASN A 257 1.58 5.33 -13.46
CA ASN A 257 2.44 5.20 -12.29
C ASN A 257 1.88 5.88 -11.03
N ASN A 258 0.87 6.75 -11.20
CA ASN A 258 0.20 7.45 -10.09
C ASN A 258 -1.32 7.49 -10.28
N ALA A 259 -2.06 7.88 -9.24
CA ALA A 259 -3.53 7.90 -9.24
C ALA A 259 -4.13 8.82 -10.31
N THR A 260 -3.50 9.96 -10.58
CA THR A 260 -3.96 10.90 -11.62
C THR A 260 -3.86 10.30 -13.01
N GLU A 261 -2.71 9.69 -13.35
CA GLU A 261 -2.51 9.03 -14.63
C GLU A 261 -3.47 7.88 -14.84
N SER A 262 -3.71 7.05 -13.79
CA SER A 262 -4.64 5.94 -13.90
C SER A 262 -6.09 6.39 -14.11
N THR A 263 -6.51 7.49 -13.47
CA THR A 263 -7.82 8.10 -13.68
C THR A 263 -7.96 8.67 -15.09
N SER A 264 -6.95 9.39 -15.59
CA SER A 264 -6.91 9.96 -16.95
C SER A 264 -6.95 8.86 -18.02
N ALA A 265 -6.36 7.69 -17.77
CA ALA A 265 -6.43 6.58 -18.72
C ALA A 265 -7.90 6.20 -19.05
N PHE A 266 -8.77 6.17 -18.06
CA PHE A 266 -10.20 5.87 -18.26
C PHE A 266 -10.98 7.04 -18.85
N LYS A 267 -10.65 8.29 -18.46
CA LYS A 267 -11.39 9.47 -18.89
C LYS A 267 -10.99 9.91 -20.30
N ASP A 268 -9.70 9.90 -20.60
CA ASP A 268 -9.12 10.60 -21.74
C ASP A 268 -8.54 9.66 -22.81
N ALA A 269 -8.01 8.48 -22.43
CA ALA A 269 -7.34 7.56 -23.34
C ALA A 269 -8.23 6.42 -23.87
N GLY A 270 -9.52 6.41 -23.56
CA GLY A 270 -10.47 5.42 -24.06
C GLY A 270 -10.32 4.02 -23.49
N VAL A 271 -9.61 3.86 -22.38
CA VAL A 271 -9.49 2.62 -21.63
C VAL A 271 -10.84 2.17 -21.11
N ILE A 272 -11.13 0.87 -21.17
CA ILE A 272 -12.40 0.29 -20.69
C ILE A 272 -12.21 -0.65 -19.49
N ILE A 273 -11.00 -1.15 -19.29
CA ILE A 273 -10.61 -2.01 -18.18
C ILE A 273 -9.16 -1.75 -17.81
N GLY A 274 -8.77 -1.97 -16.56
CA GLY A 274 -7.38 -1.81 -16.14
C GLY A 274 -7.10 -2.44 -14.79
N GLN A 275 -5.83 -2.79 -14.56
CA GLN A 275 -5.30 -3.04 -13.24
C GLN A 275 -5.00 -1.69 -12.61
N THR A 276 -5.71 -1.33 -11.53
CA THR A 276 -5.60 -0.02 -10.90
C THR A 276 -5.60 -0.15 -9.38
N TRP A 277 -5.19 0.90 -8.71
CA TRP A 277 -5.49 1.05 -7.30
C TRP A 277 -7.00 1.22 -7.07
N ASP A 278 -7.46 0.84 -5.88
CA ASP A 278 -8.84 1.00 -5.44
C ASP A 278 -9.31 2.46 -5.53
N THR A 279 -8.51 3.44 -5.13
CA THR A 279 -8.82 4.87 -5.25
C THR A 279 -9.31 5.23 -6.66
N THR A 280 -8.64 4.76 -7.73
CA THR A 280 -9.02 5.06 -9.12
C THR A 280 -10.44 4.59 -9.42
N GLY A 281 -10.72 3.31 -9.15
CA GLY A 281 -12.03 2.73 -9.45
C GLY A 281 -13.15 3.28 -8.58
N LEU A 282 -12.86 3.53 -7.29
CA LEU A 282 -13.83 4.04 -6.34
C LEU A 282 -14.20 5.51 -6.63
N LEU A 283 -13.21 6.35 -6.95
CA LEU A 283 -13.48 7.75 -7.31
C LEU A 283 -14.17 7.86 -8.69
N LEU A 284 -13.77 7.08 -9.68
CA LEU A 284 -14.48 7.02 -10.97
C LEU A 284 -15.93 6.58 -10.82
N ASN A 285 -16.23 5.62 -9.91
CA ASN A 285 -17.58 5.18 -9.63
C ASN A 285 -18.45 6.29 -9.02
N GLN A 286 -17.88 7.19 -8.22
CA GLN A 286 -18.63 8.34 -7.68
C GLN A 286 -19.06 9.31 -8.77
N GLU A 287 -18.27 9.46 -9.82
CA GLU A 287 -18.60 10.33 -10.96
C GLU A 287 -19.55 9.64 -11.96
N ASN A 288 -19.32 8.35 -12.22
CA ASN A 288 -20.13 7.53 -13.13
C ASN A 288 -20.26 6.10 -12.58
N PRO A 289 -21.48 5.67 -12.21
CA PRO A 289 -21.74 4.35 -11.61
C PRO A 289 -21.47 3.16 -12.55
N ASP A 290 -21.25 3.39 -13.86
CA ASP A 290 -20.82 2.34 -14.77
C ASP A 290 -19.41 1.86 -14.49
N TYR A 291 -18.55 2.69 -13.90
CA TYR A 291 -17.25 2.24 -13.44
C TYR A 291 -17.39 1.37 -12.20
N LYS A 292 -16.71 0.25 -12.21
CA LYS A 292 -16.68 -0.71 -11.11
C LYS A 292 -15.23 -1.02 -10.75
N PHE A 293 -14.97 -1.18 -9.46
CA PHE A 293 -13.71 -1.73 -8.96
C PHE A 293 -14.01 -3.05 -8.27
N ARG A 294 -13.29 -4.11 -8.61
CA ARG A 294 -13.54 -5.45 -8.07
C ARG A 294 -12.23 -6.22 -7.86
N ALA A 295 -12.28 -7.10 -6.88
CA ALA A 295 -11.19 -8.03 -6.61
C ALA A 295 -11.16 -9.15 -7.66
N PRO A 296 -10.00 -9.45 -8.26
CA PRO A 296 -9.84 -10.61 -9.13
C PRO A 296 -9.79 -11.91 -8.30
N LYS A 297 -10.27 -12.99 -8.88
CA LYS A 297 -10.37 -14.31 -8.22
C LYS A 297 -9.03 -14.91 -7.81
N GLU A 298 -7.93 -14.53 -8.45
CA GLU A 298 -6.57 -14.94 -8.09
C GLU A 298 -6.11 -14.37 -6.75
N GLY A 299 -6.81 -13.36 -6.24
CA GLY A 299 -6.51 -12.60 -5.04
C GLY A 299 -6.09 -11.18 -5.38
N ILE A 300 -6.74 -10.23 -4.72
CA ILE A 300 -6.43 -8.80 -4.94
C ILE A 300 -5.06 -8.46 -4.34
N ILE A 301 -4.18 -7.87 -5.13
CA ILE A 301 -2.88 -7.40 -4.66
C ILE A 301 -3.09 -6.31 -3.61
N THR A 302 -2.48 -6.48 -2.45
CA THR A 302 -2.69 -5.63 -1.27
C THR A 302 -1.37 -5.09 -0.76
N TRP A 303 -1.34 -3.82 -0.44
CA TRP A 303 -0.20 -3.12 0.14
C TRP A 303 -0.54 -2.51 1.49
N LEU A 304 0.50 -2.26 2.30
CA LEU A 304 0.45 -1.59 3.59
C LEU A 304 1.48 -0.48 3.59
N ASP A 305 1.02 0.75 3.65
CA ASP A 305 1.90 1.90 3.72
C ASP A 305 2.06 2.38 5.17
N SER A 306 3.05 3.18 5.39
CA SER A 306 3.47 3.54 6.73
C SER A 306 3.88 5.01 6.84
N CYS A 307 3.98 5.46 8.07
CA CYS A 307 4.57 6.73 8.44
C CYS A 307 5.79 6.49 9.32
N GLY A 308 6.85 7.23 9.12
CA GLY A 308 8.07 7.16 9.94
C GLY A 308 8.85 8.46 9.92
N LEU A 309 9.90 8.52 10.73
CA LEU A 309 10.85 9.62 10.72
C LEU A 309 11.98 9.33 9.72
N THR A 310 12.60 10.37 9.17
CA THR A 310 13.88 10.23 8.49
C THR A 310 15.03 10.27 9.51
N ALA A 311 16.19 9.68 9.17
CA ALA A 311 17.35 9.66 10.06
C ALA A 311 17.96 11.06 10.33
N GLY A 312 17.67 12.02 9.46
CA GLY A 312 18.13 13.40 9.55
C GLY A 312 17.03 14.39 9.93
N ALA A 313 15.92 13.92 10.51
CA ALA A 313 14.84 14.79 10.97
C ALA A 313 15.33 15.80 12.01
N GLU A 314 14.97 17.05 11.84
CA GLU A 314 15.43 18.17 12.71
C GLU A 314 14.30 18.67 13.64
N ASN A 315 13.03 18.60 13.20
CA ASN A 315 11.88 19.08 13.95
C ASN A 315 11.14 17.91 14.60
N ILE A 316 11.81 17.24 15.54
CA ILE A 316 11.37 15.96 16.13
C ILE A 316 10.05 16.11 16.92
N ASP A 317 9.89 17.16 17.67
CA ASP A 317 8.68 17.36 18.49
C ASP A 317 7.47 17.67 17.59
N GLU A 318 7.64 18.52 16.60
CA GLU A 318 6.63 18.83 15.58
C GLU A 318 6.27 17.60 14.73
N ALA A 319 7.26 16.74 14.43
CA ALA A 319 7.02 15.49 13.73
C ALA A 319 6.16 14.53 14.55
N TYR A 320 6.37 14.40 15.86
CA TYR A 320 5.51 13.56 16.71
C TYR A 320 4.12 14.17 16.92
N GLU A 321 4.00 15.49 16.98
CA GLU A 321 2.69 16.16 16.98
C GLU A 321 1.91 15.81 15.70
N PHE A 322 2.56 15.92 14.56
CA PHE A 322 1.95 15.56 13.27
C PHE A 322 1.60 14.06 13.21
N ILE A 323 2.53 13.17 13.60
CA ILE A 323 2.29 11.71 13.61
C ILE A 323 1.07 11.41 14.50
N ASN A 324 1.06 11.87 15.74
CA ASN A 324 -0.05 11.58 16.66
C ASN A 324 -1.39 12.15 16.16
N PHE A 325 -1.37 13.28 15.45
CA PHE A 325 -2.56 13.87 14.87
C PHE A 325 -3.15 13.02 13.75
N ILE A 326 -2.31 12.57 12.78
CA ILE A 326 -2.82 11.81 11.64
C ILE A 326 -3.31 10.40 12.04
N TYR A 327 -2.87 9.87 13.18
CA TYR A 327 -3.36 8.60 13.73
C TYR A 327 -4.60 8.75 14.61
N THR A 328 -5.31 9.88 14.58
CA THR A 328 -6.63 9.98 15.20
C THR A 328 -7.70 9.35 14.31
N PRO A 329 -8.74 8.71 14.87
CA PRO A 329 -9.82 8.11 14.08
C PRO A 329 -10.51 9.08 13.12
N GLU A 330 -10.68 10.33 13.55
CA GLU A 330 -11.30 11.39 12.74
C GLU A 330 -10.48 11.69 11.48
N ILE A 331 -9.17 11.85 11.63
CA ILE A 331 -8.27 12.11 10.50
C ILE A 331 -8.12 10.86 9.62
N GLY A 332 -8.08 9.67 10.22
CA GLY A 332 -8.12 8.41 9.46
C GLY A 332 -9.39 8.27 8.60
N GLY A 333 -10.55 8.69 9.13
CA GLY A 333 -11.80 8.72 8.36
C GLY A 333 -11.80 9.80 7.28
N MET A 334 -11.25 11.00 7.56
CA MET A 334 -11.07 12.07 6.58
C MET A 334 -10.16 11.62 5.43
N PHE A 335 -9.03 10.98 5.75
CA PHE A 335 -8.12 10.38 4.78
C PHE A 335 -8.84 9.38 3.87
N ALA A 336 -9.58 8.42 4.45
CA ALA A 336 -10.31 7.42 3.70
C ALA A 336 -11.37 8.03 2.76
N ASN A 337 -12.08 9.06 3.21
CA ASN A 337 -13.07 9.78 2.39
C ASN A 337 -12.41 10.53 1.21
N ASN A 338 -11.23 11.12 1.43
CA ASN A 338 -10.51 11.88 0.42
C ASN A 338 -9.91 11.00 -0.66
N THR A 339 -9.35 9.86 -0.25
CA THR A 339 -8.50 9.03 -1.11
C THR A 339 -9.20 7.78 -1.62
N GLY A 340 -10.19 7.26 -0.89
CA GLY A 340 -10.76 5.93 -1.12
C GLY A 340 -9.90 4.79 -0.56
N TYR A 341 -8.70 5.07 -0.02
CA TYR A 341 -7.87 4.08 0.66
C TYR A 341 -8.38 3.76 2.07
N ASN A 342 -7.89 2.69 2.66
CA ASN A 342 -8.36 2.22 3.95
C ASN A 342 -7.39 2.62 5.06
N SER A 343 -7.85 3.34 6.06
CA SER A 343 -7.03 3.72 7.20
C SER A 343 -6.61 2.50 8.03
N ALA A 344 -5.37 2.48 8.50
CA ALA A 344 -4.88 1.52 9.50
C ALA A 344 -5.23 1.93 10.93
N VAL A 345 -5.94 3.03 11.13
CA VAL A 345 -6.34 3.55 12.44
C VAL A 345 -7.67 2.96 12.87
N ALA A 346 -7.71 2.34 14.04
CA ALA A 346 -8.91 1.73 14.60
C ALA A 346 -9.99 2.79 14.88
N GLY A 347 -11.24 2.51 14.48
CA GLY A 347 -12.37 3.40 14.67
C GLY A 347 -12.53 4.49 13.60
N SER A 348 -11.65 4.56 12.59
CA SER A 348 -11.78 5.52 11.48
C SER A 348 -13.07 5.33 10.69
N ASP A 349 -13.61 4.10 10.64
CA ASP A 349 -14.87 3.77 9.98
C ASP A 349 -16.08 4.58 10.51
N ALA A 350 -16.04 5.03 11.78
CA ALA A 350 -17.07 5.89 12.33
C ALA A 350 -17.14 7.27 11.65
N PHE A 351 -16.03 7.73 11.08
CA PHE A 351 -15.88 9.03 10.42
C PHE A 351 -15.89 8.96 8.90
N THR A 352 -16.12 7.79 8.33
CA THR A 352 -16.25 7.62 6.88
C THR A 352 -17.68 7.90 6.40
N SER A 353 -17.79 8.35 5.15
CA SER A 353 -19.08 8.62 4.49
C SER A 353 -19.85 7.33 4.19
N ASP A 354 -21.17 7.46 4.04
CA ASP A 354 -22.01 6.32 3.59
C ASP A 354 -21.60 5.81 2.21
N THR A 355 -21.09 6.70 1.35
CA THR A 355 -20.55 6.32 0.04
C THR A 355 -19.32 5.44 0.19
N TYR A 356 -18.36 5.83 1.02
CA TYR A 356 -17.19 5.02 1.32
C TYR A 356 -17.59 3.65 1.90
N LYS A 357 -18.47 3.63 2.92
CA LYS A 357 -18.93 2.38 3.56
C LYS A 357 -19.57 1.42 2.57
N ARG A 358 -20.44 1.95 1.68
CA ARG A 358 -21.07 1.16 0.62
C ARG A 358 -20.02 0.57 -0.33
N GLN A 359 -19.11 1.39 -0.85
CA GLN A 359 -18.05 0.96 -1.78
C GLN A 359 -17.12 -0.07 -1.11
N PHE A 360 -16.73 0.16 0.14
CA PHE A 360 -15.94 -0.78 0.91
C PHE A 360 -16.62 -2.15 1.01
N THR A 361 -17.91 -2.18 1.37
CA THR A 361 -18.67 -3.42 1.51
C THR A 361 -18.85 -4.16 0.18
N GLU A 362 -18.99 -3.43 -0.93
CA GLU A 362 -19.11 -4.02 -2.27
C GLU A 362 -17.80 -4.67 -2.74
N VAL A 363 -16.65 -4.14 -2.37
CA VAL A 363 -15.33 -4.63 -2.80
C VAL A 363 -14.77 -5.66 -1.84
N TYR A 364 -14.79 -5.36 -0.55
CA TYR A 364 -14.09 -6.13 0.48
C TYR A 364 -15.04 -7.09 1.22
N THR A 365 -15.63 -8.01 0.45
CA THR A 365 -16.43 -9.09 1.04
C THR A 365 -15.56 -10.00 1.92
N PRO A 366 -16.15 -10.80 2.83
CA PRO A 366 -15.37 -11.74 3.66
C PRO A 366 -14.47 -12.68 2.85
N ASP A 367 -14.92 -13.10 1.68
CA ASP A 367 -14.13 -13.99 0.80
C ASP A 367 -12.96 -13.24 0.15
N VAL A 368 -13.18 -11.99 -0.28
CA VAL A 368 -12.10 -11.13 -0.81
C VAL A 368 -11.06 -10.89 0.28
N LEU A 369 -11.47 -10.48 1.49
CA LEU A 369 -10.56 -10.26 2.61
C LEU A 369 -9.76 -11.53 2.99
N ALA A 370 -10.38 -12.70 2.85
CA ALA A 370 -9.71 -13.98 3.11
C ALA A 370 -8.73 -14.38 2.00
N ASN A 371 -8.85 -13.85 0.78
CA ASN A 371 -8.04 -14.17 -0.38
C ASN A 371 -7.10 -13.03 -0.80
N MET A 372 -6.93 -11.98 0.02
CA MET A 372 -5.98 -10.91 -0.27
C MET A 372 -4.58 -11.46 -0.51
N TRP A 373 -3.90 -10.89 -1.52
CA TRP A 373 -2.51 -11.21 -1.80
C TRP A 373 -1.64 -10.03 -1.36
N TRP A 374 -0.83 -10.25 -0.32
CA TRP A 374 -0.01 -9.20 0.28
C TRP A 374 1.37 -9.15 -0.38
N TRP A 375 1.80 -7.94 -0.73
CA TRP A 375 3.21 -7.70 -1.02
C TRP A 375 4.06 -8.17 0.15
N GLN A 376 5.21 -8.77 -0.16
CA GLN A 376 6.16 -9.24 0.84
C GLN A 376 7.28 -8.22 1.04
N ALA A 377 8.04 -8.35 2.14
CA ALA A 377 9.18 -7.49 2.40
C ALA A 377 10.21 -7.58 1.26
N ASP A 378 10.62 -6.43 0.76
CA ASP A 378 11.65 -6.35 -0.27
C ASP A 378 13.01 -6.81 0.29
N THR A 379 13.76 -7.50 -0.56
CA THR A 379 15.20 -7.73 -0.37
C THR A 379 15.99 -6.74 -1.22
N PRO A 380 17.27 -6.46 -0.91
CA PRO A 380 18.06 -5.48 -1.69
C PRO A 380 18.15 -5.75 -3.19
N TRP A 381 18.04 -7.01 -3.62
CA TRP A 381 18.07 -7.40 -5.03
C TRP A 381 16.71 -7.34 -5.72
N PHE A 382 15.60 -7.31 -4.97
CA PHE A 382 14.23 -7.48 -5.51
C PHE A 382 13.85 -6.36 -6.48
N ALA A 383 13.96 -5.09 -6.06
CA ALA A 383 13.58 -3.96 -6.88
C ALA A 383 14.47 -3.82 -8.15
N PRO A 384 15.81 -3.90 -8.07
CA PRO A 384 16.66 -3.91 -9.26
C PRO A 384 16.33 -5.04 -10.25
N ALA A 385 16.12 -6.26 -9.75
CA ALA A 385 15.79 -7.41 -10.58
C ALA A 385 14.41 -7.24 -11.26
N ARG A 386 13.39 -6.80 -10.51
CA ARG A 386 12.05 -6.53 -11.07
C ARG A 386 12.10 -5.43 -12.13
N ASN A 387 12.77 -4.31 -11.87
CA ASN A 387 12.81 -3.15 -12.75
C ASN A 387 13.36 -3.50 -14.13
N LYS A 388 14.34 -4.43 -14.22
CA LYS A 388 14.81 -4.95 -15.52
C LYS A 388 13.68 -5.47 -16.40
N TYR A 389 12.72 -6.19 -15.85
CA TYR A 389 11.59 -6.76 -16.60
C TYR A 389 10.51 -5.72 -16.86
N VAL A 390 10.28 -4.81 -15.91
CA VAL A 390 9.40 -3.64 -16.12
C VAL A 390 9.88 -2.80 -17.30
N ASP A 391 11.20 -2.57 -17.40
CA ASP A 391 11.79 -1.81 -18.51
C ASP A 391 11.61 -2.54 -19.86
N ILE A 392 11.75 -3.86 -19.90
CA ILE A 392 11.50 -4.66 -21.13
C ILE A 392 10.04 -4.49 -21.58
N ILE A 393 9.08 -4.61 -20.66
CA ILE A 393 7.65 -4.45 -20.97
C ILE A 393 7.35 -3.01 -21.45
N SER A 394 7.89 -2.01 -20.77
CA SER A 394 7.62 -0.60 -21.08
C SER A 394 8.20 -0.15 -22.41
N ASN A 395 9.27 -0.80 -22.88
CA ASN A 395 9.94 -0.46 -24.14
C ASN A 395 9.56 -1.42 -25.30
N SER A 396 8.63 -2.34 -25.10
CA SER A 396 8.15 -3.26 -26.12
C SER A 396 7.04 -2.63 -26.99
#